data_f2b60a9a495bea7609a67a77dced5a58
#
_entry.id   f2b60a9a495bea7609a67a77dced5a58
#
_cell.length_a   1.000
_cell.length_b   1.000
_cell.length_c   1.000
_cell.angle_alpha   90.00
_cell.angle_beta   90.00
_cell.angle_gamma   90.00
#
_symmetry.space_group_name_H-M   'P 1'
#
loop_
_entity.id
_entity.type
_entity.pdbx_description
1 polymer ?
#
loop_
_entity_poly.entity_id
_entity_poly.type
_entity_poly.pdbx_seq_one_letter_code
_entity_poly.pdbx_strand_id
1 'polypeptide(L)'
;MTALFPWHQLEIGREYAKLSGMTILSASLIALAAYLISAGLWTIRQRSGLSSLFPQVFALLAVAAHALIQVLYWRQNQGPDLHFFAALSWIALAMAALTAVMTAKKQLSALGVLVYPIAALSVLANWQLGVHQPIHLDWRLKLHASLALLAYASLSIATLLAVLYWPQR
;
A
#
# COMPACT_ATOMS: atom_id res chain seq x y z
N MET A 1 43.95 -6.79 25.59
CA MET A 1 42.93 -7.55 24.85
C MET A 1 42.24 -6.57 23.91
N THR A 2 42.75 -6.43 22.69
CA THR A 2 42.16 -5.59 21.64
C THR A 2 41.00 -6.36 21.03
N ALA A 3 39.76 -5.94 21.32
CA ALA A 3 38.59 -6.46 20.69
C ALA A 3 38.69 -6.12 19.19
N LEU A 4 38.98 -7.09 18.35
CA LEU A 4 38.84 -7.00 16.91
C LEU A 4 37.39 -6.68 16.60
N PHE A 5 37.13 -5.42 16.30
CA PHE A 5 35.83 -4.96 15.83
C PHE A 5 35.53 -5.70 14.53
N PRO A 6 34.45 -6.48 14.44
CA PRO A 6 34.25 -7.38 13.31
C PRO A 6 33.78 -6.57 12.09
N TRP A 7 34.71 -6.11 11.27
CA TRP A 7 34.47 -5.44 9.96
C TRP A 7 33.48 -6.22 9.09
N HIS A 8 33.51 -7.54 9.21
CA HIS A 8 32.60 -8.46 8.54
C HIS A 8 31.11 -8.20 8.87
N GLN A 9 30.78 -7.80 10.09
CA GLN A 9 29.40 -7.47 10.47
C GLN A 9 28.92 -6.17 9.82
N LEU A 10 29.81 -5.21 9.60
CA LEU A 10 29.48 -3.95 8.94
C LEU A 10 29.27 -4.13 7.43
N GLU A 11 30.02 -5.03 6.80
CA GLU A 11 29.84 -5.35 5.39
C GLU A 11 28.54 -6.09 5.14
N ILE A 12 28.24 -7.09 5.93
CA ILE A 12 26.97 -7.83 5.87
C ILE A 12 25.79 -6.86 6.07
N GLY A 13 25.85 -5.99 7.06
CA GLY A 13 24.80 -5.00 7.31
C GLY A 13 24.56 -4.05 6.13
N ARG A 14 25.63 -3.60 5.45
CA ARG A 14 25.54 -2.75 4.24
C ARG A 14 24.94 -3.49 3.04
N GLU A 15 25.33 -4.73 2.84
CA GLU A 15 24.78 -5.59 1.78
C GLU A 15 23.26 -5.82 1.99
N TYR A 16 22.84 -6.17 3.22
CA TYR A 16 21.42 -6.31 3.54
C TYR A 16 20.63 -5.01 3.34
N ALA A 17 21.17 -3.87 3.75
CA ALA A 17 20.52 -2.58 3.55
C ALA A 17 20.37 -2.23 2.05
N LYS A 18 21.38 -2.53 1.24
CA LYS A 18 21.35 -2.31 -0.21
C LYS A 18 20.34 -3.23 -0.90
N LEU A 19 20.34 -4.52 -0.56
CA LEU A 19 19.39 -5.50 -1.11
C LEU A 19 17.95 -5.16 -0.73
N SER A 20 17.70 -4.77 0.52
CA SER A 20 16.36 -4.37 0.94
C SER A 20 15.89 -3.08 0.27
N GLY A 21 16.76 -2.10 0.06
CA GLY A 21 16.46 -0.88 -0.69
C GLY A 21 16.07 -1.17 -2.13
N MET A 22 16.81 -2.04 -2.83
CA MET A 22 16.48 -2.47 -4.20
C MET A 22 15.15 -3.23 -4.25
N THR A 23 14.86 -4.05 -3.24
CA THR A 23 13.61 -4.81 -3.17
C THR A 23 12.41 -3.87 -2.94
N ILE A 24 12.54 -2.87 -2.07
CA ILE A 24 11.51 -1.86 -1.83
C ILE A 24 11.25 -1.05 -3.09
N LEU A 25 12.30 -0.61 -3.79
CA LEU A 25 12.17 0.13 -5.06
C LEU A 25 11.42 -0.69 -6.11
N SER A 26 11.84 -1.94 -6.35
CA SER A 26 11.18 -2.80 -7.33
C SER A 26 9.73 -3.10 -6.96
N ALA A 27 9.45 -3.38 -5.69
CA ALA A 27 8.09 -3.60 -5.21
C ALA A 27 7.21 -2.33 -5.38
N SER A 28 7.78 -1.13 -5.13
CA SER A 28 7.07 0.15 -5.31
C SER A 28 6.72 0.40 -6.77
N LEU A 29 7.65 0.14 -7.69
CA LEU A 29 7.40 0.27 -9.13
C LEU A 29 6.34 -0.73 -9.62
N ILE A 30 6.40 -1.97 -9.15
CA ILE A 30 5.41 -3.01 -9.47
C ILE A 30 4.03 -2.60 -8.93
N ALA A 31 3.93 -2.16 -7.67
CA ALA A 31 2.67 -1.72 -7.08
C ALA A 31 2.07 -0.53 -7.84
N LEU A 32 2.90 0.49 -8.14
CA LEU A 32 2.51 1.67 -8.90
C LEU A 32 1.94 1.29 -10.27
N ALA A 33 2.72 0.53 -11.06
CA ALA A 33 2.33 0.12 -12.40
C ALA A 33 1.05 -0.74 -12.37
N ALA A 34 0.97 -1.72 -11.46
CA ALA A 34 -0.17 -2.61 -11.35
C ALA A 34 -1.45 -1.88 -10.92
N TYR A 35 -1.38 -0.91 -10.01
CA TYR A 35 -2.52 -0.06 -9.65
C TYR A 35 -3.01 0.77 -10.84
N LEU A 36 -2.12 1.43 -11.57
CA LEU A 36 -2.48 2.25 -12.72
C LEU A 36 -3.06 1.40 -13.87
N ILE A 37 -2.48 0.24 -14.13
CA ILE A 37 -3.01 -0.71 -15.12
C ILE A 37 -4.40 -1.19 -14.70
N SER A 38 -4.59 -1.58 -13.43
CA SER A 38 -5.89 -2.01 -12.92
C SER A 38 -6.95 -0.91 -13.07
N ALA A 39 -6.63 0.34 -12.70
CA ALA A 39 -7.54 1.48 -12.85
C ALA A 39 -7.92 1.72 -14.32
N GLY A 40 -6.94 1.69 -15.22
CA GLY A 40 -7.16 1.82 -16.67
C GLY A 40 -8.04 0.70 -17.21
N LEU A 41 -7.78 -0.55 -16.84
CA LEU A 41 -8.58 -1.70 -17.26
C LEU A 41 -10.03 -1.64 -16.71
N TRP A 42 -10.24 -1.14 -15.47
CA TRP A 42 -11.59 -0.92 -14.95
C TRP A 42 -12.33 0.15 -15.76
N THR A 43 -11.66 1.23 -16.18
CA THR A 43 -12.24 2.27 -17.03
C THR A 43 -12.63 1.73 -18.42
N ILE A 44 -11.72 0.96 -19.04
CA ILE A 44 -11.97 0.33 -20.35
C ILE A 44 -13.13 -0.66 -20.25
N ARG A 45 -13.16 -1.48 -19.19
CA ARG A 45 -14.22 -2.47 -18.99
C ARG A 45 -15.61 -1.85 -18.94
N GLN A 46 -15.77 -0.68 -18.31
CA GLN A 46 -17.05 0.02 -18.27
C GLN A 46 -17.59 0.37 -19.67
N ARG A 47 -16.70 0.52 -20.67
CA ARG A 47 -17.05 0.87 -22.06
C ARG A 47 -17.11 -0.33 -22.99
N SER A 48 -16.29 -1.35 -22.81
CA SER A 48 -16.07 -2.44 -23.78
C SER A 48 -16.56 -3.82 -23.34
N GLY A 49 -17.10 -3.95 -22.10
CA GLY A 49 -17.55 -5.26 -21.60
C GLY A 49 -16.42 -6.28 -21.33
N LEU A 50 -15.17 -5.80 -21.21
CA LEU A 50 -14.00 -6.65 -20.93
C LEU A 50 -14.25 -7.53 -19.69
N SER A 51 -13.66 -8.71 -19.62
CA SER A 51 -13.73 -9.60 -18.46
C SER A 51 -13.21 -8.89 -17.20
N SER A 52 -13.90 -9.07 -16.07
CA SER A 52 -13.47 -8.52 -14.77
C SER A 52 -12.20 -9.17 -14.22
N LEU A 53 -11.76 -10.28 -14.81
CA LEU A 53 -10.61 -11.04 -14.34
C LEU A 53 -9.30 -10.24 -14.49
N PHE A 54 -9.11 -9.59 -15.64
CA PHE A 54 -7.89 -8.84 -15.90
C PHE A 54 -7.65 -7.69 -14.92
N PRO A 55 -8.56 -6.72 -14.75
CA PRO A 55 -8.35 -5.65 -13.78
C PRO A 55 -8.23 -6.18 -12.35
N GLN A 56 -8.92 -7.28 -12.02
CA GLN A 56 -8.86 -7.88 -10.69
C GLN A 56 -7.49 -8.51 -10.40
N VAL A 57 -6.88 -9.21 -11.35
CA VAL A 57 -5.54 -9.80 -11.20
C VAL A 57 -4.50 -8.69 -10.94
N PHE A 58 -4.54 -7.61 -11.71
CA PHE A 58 -3.64 -6.47 -11.49
C PHE A 58 -3.89 -5.77 -10.16
N ALA A 59 -5.15 -5.67 -9.71
CA ALA A 59 -5.49 -5.13 -8.39
C ALA A 59 -4.88 -5.98 -7.27
N LEU A 60 -5.01 -7.30 -7.33
CA LEU A 60 -4.45 -8.21 -6.33
C LEU A 60 -2.92 -8.19 -6.34
N LEU A 61 -2.30 -8.15 -7.52
CA LEU A 61 -0.85 -7.99 -7.64
C LEU A 61 -0.37 -6.68 -7.00
N ALA A 62 -1.07 -5.57 -7.27
CA ALA A 62 -0.74 -4.27 -6.70
C ALA A 62 -0.87 -4.27 -5.17
N VAL A 63 -1.96 -4.82 -4.63
CA VAL A 63 -2.18 -4.94 -3.18
C VAL A 63 -1.11 -5.82 -2.54
N ALA A 64 -0.75 -6.95 -3.16
CA ALA A 64 0.30 -7.83 -2.65
C ALA A 64 1.67 -7.14 -2.64
N ALA A 65 2.05 -6.45 -3.73
CA ALA A 65 3.30 -5.70 -3.80
C ALA A 65 3.32 -4.54 -2.78
N HIS A 66 2.21 -3.82 -2.61
CA HIS A 66 2.08 -2.76 -1.61
C HIS A 66 2.18 -3.30 -0.18
N ALA A 67 1.53 -4.43 0.12
CA ALA A 67 1.65 -5.10 1.42
C ALA A 67 3.10 -5.55 1.68
N LEU A 68 3.80 -6.05 0.66
CA LEU A 68 5.21 -6.42 0.77
C LEU A 68 6.08 -5.21 1.15
N ILE A 69 5.86 -4.03 0.55
CA ILE A 69 6.56 -2.79 0.93
C ILE A 69 6.37 -2.49 2.41
N GLN A 70 5.13 -2.57 2.92
CA GLN A 70 4.84 -2.30 4.32
C GLN A 70 5.51 -3.31 5.25
N VAL A 71 5.55 -4.60 4.87
CA VAL A 71 6.24 -5.64 5.64
C VAL A 71 7.76 -5.40 5.65
N LEU A 72 8.35 -4.95 4.53
CA LEU A 72 9.78 -4.65 4.45
C LEU A 72 10.14 -3.47 5.35
N TYR A 73 9.38 -2.37 5.30
CA TYR A 73 9.56 -1.24 6.22
C TYR A 73 9.35 -1.63 7.68
N TRP A 74 8.33 -2.46 7.98
CA TRP A 74 8.13 -2.97 9.34
C TRP A 74 9.35 -3.73 9.86
N ARG A 75 9.94 -4.59 9.03
CA ARG A 75 11.13 -5.36 9.41
C ARG A 75 12.35 -4.45 9.61
N GLN A 76 12.55 -3.45 8.77
CA GLN A 76 13.65 -2.49 8.90
C GLN A 76 13.51 -1.65 10.16
N ASN A 77 12.31 -1.18 10.48
CA ASN A 77 12.04 -0.28 11.59
C ASN A 77 11.70 -0.99 12.90
N GLN A 78 11.73 -2.35 12.92
CA GLN A 78 11.33 -3.17 14.07
C GLN A 78 9.93 -2.83 14.61
N GLY A 79 9.04 -2.34 13.75
CA GLY A 79 7.68 -1.96 14.10
C GLY A 79 6.96 -1.23 12.96
N PRO A 80 5.66 -0.95 13.12
CA PRO A 80 4.92 -0.20 12.13
C PRO A 80 5.47 1.22 12.05
N ASP A 81 5.72 1.68 10.83
CA ASP A 81 5.97 3.08 10.56
C ASP A 81 4.63 3.83 10.58
N LEU A 82 4.50 4.80 11.48
CA LEU A 82 3.27 5.60 11.68
C LEU A 82 3.51 7.09 11.39
N HIS A 83 4.62 7.45 10.74
CA HIS A 83 4.79 8.78 10.21
C HIS A 83 3.71 9.09 9.16
N PHE A 84 3.47 10.36 8.89
CA PHE A 84 2.33 10.80 8.09
C PHE A 84 2.17 10.04 6.75
N PHE A 85 3.22 9.98 5.93
CA PHE A 85 3.15 9.31 4.62
C PHE A 85 3.03 7.79 4.74
N ALA A 86 3.65 7.19 5.74
CA ALA A 86 3.53 5.77 6.03
C ALA A 86 2.11 5.43 6.50
N ALA A 87 1.53 6.23 7.41
CA ALA A 87 0.14 6.07 7.85
C ALA A 87 -0.84 6.23 6.68
N LEU A 88 -0.64 7.24 5.82
CA LEU A 88 -1.43 7.43 4.61
C LEU A 88 -1.33 6.21 3.68
N SER A 89 -0.14 5.64 3.52
CA SER A 89 0.09 4.43 2.73
C SER A 89 -0.61 3.20 3.32
N TRP A 90 -0.63 3.04 4.65
CA TRP A 90 -1.41 2.00 5.32
C TRP A 90 -2.92 2.14 5.07
N ILE A 91 -3.46 3.36 5.18
CA ILE A 91 -4.88 3.65 4.87
C ILE A 91 -5.18 3.28 3.41
N ALA A 92 -4.34 3.72 2.48
CA ALA A 92 -4.51 3.46 1.06
C ALA A 92 -4.41 1.97 0.71
N LEU A 93 -3.51 1.22 1.36
CA LEU A 93 -3.43 -0.24 1.24
C LEU A 93 -4.72 -0.91 1.70
N ALA A 94 -5.24 -0.52 2.87
CA ALA A 94 -6.50 -1.05 3.39
C ALA A 94 -7.68 -0.72 2.47
N MET A 95 -7.76 0.52 1.97
CA MET A 95 -8.77 0.93 0.98
C MET A 95 -8.66 0.08 -0.31
N ALA A 96 -7.46 -0.11 -0.85
CA ALA A 96 -7.24 -0.89 -2.06
C ALA A 96 -7.62 -2.37 -1.86
N ALA A 97 -7.26 -2.96 -0.71
CA ALA A 97 -7.63 -4.34 -0.37
C ALA A 97 -9.14 -4.52 -0.24
N LEU A 98 -9.83 -3.63 0.48
CA LEU A 98 -11.30 -3.65 0.59
C LEU A 98 -11.95 -3.46 -0.77
N THR A 99 -11.44 -2.54 -1.60
CA THR A 99 -11.92 -2.32 -2.98
C THR A 99 -11.74 -3.57 -3.82
N ALA A 100 -10.60 -4.26 -3.74
CA ALA A 100 -10.37 -5.51 -4.48
C ALA A 100 -11.39 -6.59 -4.11
N VAL A 101 -11.75 -6.71 -2.83
CA VAL A 101 -12.80 -7.64 -2.37
C VAL A 101 -14.18 -7.23 -2.90
N MET A 102 -14.52 -5.94 -2.87
CA MET A 102 -15.82 -5.43 -3.32
C MET A 102 -15.98 -5.53 -4.85
N THR A 103 -14.93 -5.23 -5.61
CA THR A 103 -14.94 -5.32 -7.08
C THR A 103 -14.97 -6.77 -7.58
N ALA A 104 -14.43 -7.74 -6.81
CA ALA A 104 -14.55 -9.17 -7.12
C ALA A 104 -16.01 -9.63 -7.14
N LYS A 105 -16.87 -9.03 -6.31
CA LYS A 105 -18.32 -9.29 -6.27
C LYS A 105 -19.12 -8.54 -7.37
N LYS A 106 -18.45 -7.89 -8.31
CA LYS A 106 -19.00 -7.18 -9.50
C LYS A 106 -19.89 -5.94 -9.21
N GLN A 107 -20.04 -5.53 -7.95
CA GLN A 107 -21.02 -4.50 -7.59
C GLN A 107 -20.48 -3.06 -7.64
N LEU A 108 -19.16 -2.84 -7.61
CA LEU A 108 -18.58 -1.51 -7.40
C LEU A 108 -17.32 -1.26 -8.26
N SER A 109 -17.39 -1.55 -9.55
CA SER A 109 -16.26 -1.35 -10.49
C SER A 109 -15.75 0.11 -10.54
N ALA A 110 -16.65 1.09 -10.39
CA ALA A 110 -16.29 2.50 -10.37
C ALA A 110 -15.36 2.87 -9.19
N LEU A 111 -15.48 2.15 -8.06
CA LEU A 111 -14.62 2.38 -6.89
C LEU A 111 -13.14 2.08 -7.22
N GLY A 112 -12.87 1.04 -8.01
CA GLY A 112 -11.51 0.69 -8.42
C GLY A 112 -10.84 1.79 -9.26
N VAL A 113 -11.61 2.48 -10.10
CA VAL A 113 -11.09 3.60 -10.92
C VAL A 113 -10.59 4.76 -10.06
N LEU A 114 -11.20 5.00 -8.91
CA LEU A 114 -10.82 6.09 -8.00
C LEU A 114 -9.77 5.66 -6.98
N VAL A 115 -9.96 4.51 -6.35
CA VAL A 115 -9.12 4.06 -5.22
C VAL A 115 -7.71 3.66 -5.66
N TYR A 116 -7.57 2.96 -6.79
CA TYR A 116 -6.25 2.48 -7.21
C TYR A 116 -5.27 3.59 -7.59
N PRO A 117 -5.65 4.68 -8.28
CA PRO A 117 -4.77 5.82 -8.45
C PRO A 117 -4.37 6.50 -7.14
N ILE A 118 -5.30 6.61 -6.18
CA ILE A 118 -5.00 7.14 -4.83
C ILE A 118 -3.96 6.25 -4.13
N ALA A 119 -4.14 4.93 -4.21
CA ALA A 119 -3.18 3.98 -3.64
C ALA A 119 -1.81 4.06 -4.34
N ALA A 120 -1.77 4.22 -5.66
CA ALA A 120 -0.53 4.43 -6.40
C ALA A 120 0.20 5.69 -5.95
N LEU A 121 -0.52 6.81 -5.81
CA LEU A 121 0.05 8.07 -5.31
C LEU A 121 0.56 7.94 -3.88
N SER A 122 -0.13 7.20 -3.02
CA SER A 122 0.31 6.99 -1.63
C SER A 122 1.59 6.17 -1.54
N VAL A 123 1.76 5.14 -2.40
CA VAL A 123 3.02 4.38 -2.51
C VAL A 123 4.16 5.31 -2.94
N LEU A 124 3.93 6.12 -3.96
CA LEU A 124 4.92 7.06 -4.46
C LEU A 124 5.30 8.11 -3.39
N ALA A 125 4.29 8.69 -2.72
CA ALA A 125 4.51 9.67 -1.66
C ALA A 125 5.28 9.06 -0.48
N ASN A 126 4.93 7.86 -0.04
CA ASN A 126 5.64 7.18 1.03
C ASN A 126 7.09 6.84 0.66
N TRP A 127 7.34 6.45 -0.59
CA TRP A 127 8.70 6.17 -1.07
C TRP A 127 9.55 7.43 -1.17
N GLN A 128 9.00 8.54 -1.69
CA GLN A 128 9.76 9.78 -1.96
C GLN A 128 9.85 10.71 -0.73
N LEU A 129 8.81 10.78 0.07
CA LEU A 129 8.65 11.75 1.16
C LEU A 129 8.58 11.10 2.54
N GLY A 130 8.56 9.77 2.60
CA GLY A 130 8.49 9.02 3.84
C GLY A 130 9.77 9.19 4.66
N VAL A 131 9.60 9.42 5.96
CA VAL A 131 10.69 9.43 6.94
C VAL A 131 10.65 8.08 7.67
N HIS A 132 11.50 7.14 7.25
CA HIS A 132 11.48 5.77 7.79
C HIS A 132 12.40 5.65 9.00
N GLN A 133 11.94 6.17 10.14
CA GLN A 133 12.67 6.08 11.42
C GLN A 133 11.94 5.13 12.38
N PRO A 134 12.70 4.33 13.17
CA PRO A 134 12.09 3.46 14.17
C PRO A 134 11.32 4.26 15.23
N ILE A 135 10.06 3.90 15.45
CA ILE A 135 9.23 4.45 16.53
C ILE A 135 8.99 3.34 17.54
N HIS A 136 9.53 3.48 18.74
CA HIS A 136 9.27 2.57 19.85
C HIS A 136 7.92 2.86 20.49
N LEU A 137 6.87 2.15 20.03
CA LEU A 137 5.55 2.26 20.60
C LEU A 137 5.21 1.04 21.46
N ASP A 138 4.49 1.26 22.55
CA ASP A 138 3.86 0.18 23.31
C ASP A 138 2.84 -0.58 22.45
N TRP A 139 2.65 -1.88 22.70
CA TRP A 139 1.75 -2.73 21.93
C TRP A 139 0.30 -2.22 21.89
N ARG A 140 -0.17 -1.59 22.99
CA ARG A 140 -1.51 -1.00 23.09
C ARG A 140 -1.67 0.15 22.10
N LEU A 141 -0.65 1.01 22.01
CA LEU A 141 -0.65 2.14 21.08
C LEU A 141 -0.54 1.66 19.62
N LYS A 142 0.24 0.61 19.35
CA LYS A 142 0.30 -0.03 18.02
C LYS A 142 -1.07 -0.57 17.61
N LEU A 143 -1.77 -1.27 18.51
CA LEU A 143 -3.11 -1.80 18.26
C LEU A 143 -4.13 -0.68 18.02
N HIS A 144 -4.13 0.34 18.88
CA HIS A 144 -5.01 1.51 18.73
C HIS A 144 -4.78 2.21 17.38
N ALA A 145 -3.55 2.48 17.01
CA ALA A 145 -3.19 3.10 15.73
C ALA A 145 -3.64 2.24 14.54
N SER A 146 -3.43 0.92 14.59
CA SER A 146 -3.84 0.02 13.51
C SER A 146 -5.36 0.00 13.32
N LEU A 147 -6.13 -0.02 14.41
CA LEU A 147 -7.60 0.05 14.37
C LEU A 147 -8.08 1.41 13.84
N ALA A 148 -7.43 2.51 14.25
CA ALA A 148 -7.74 3.85 13.75
C ALA A 148 -7.48 3.95 12.24
N LEU A 149 -6.37 3.42 11.73
CA LEU A 149 -6.06 3.41 10.29
C LEU A 149 -7.11 2.61 9.50
N LEU A 150 -7.54 1.46 10.03
CA LEU A 150 -8.60 0.66 9.40
C LEU A 150 -9.95 1.39 9.40
N ALA A 151 -10.29 2.09 10.49
CA ALA A 151 -11.50 2.91 10.58
C ALA A 151 -11.46 4.07 9.56
N TYR A 152 -10.33 4.76 9.43
CA TYR A 152 -10.16 5.82 8.42
C TYR A 152 -10.26 5.29 6.99
N ALA A 153 -9.69 4.11 6.71
CA ALA A 153 -9.82 3.47 5.39
C ALA A 153 -11.30 3.15 5.07
N SER A 154 -12.04 2.59 6.03
CA SER A 154 -13.45 2.27 5.87
C SER A 154 -14.32 3.53 5.67
N LEU A 155 -14.06 4.58 6.45
CA LEU A 155 -14.76 5.86 6.33
C LEU A 155 -14.46 6.55 4.98
N SER A 156 -13.22 6.48 4.51
CA SER A 156 -12.83 7.02 3.20
C SER A 156 -13.58 6.31 2.06
N ILE A 157 -13.69 4.97 2.12
CA ILE A 157 -14.49 4.22 1.14
C ILE A 157 -15.96 4.60 1.21
N ALA A 158 -16.53 4.71 2.40
CA ALA A 158 -17.92 5.12 2.56
C ALA A 158 -18.17 6.50 1.96
N THR A 159 -17.24 7.44 2.16
CA THR A 159 -17.30 8.79 1.57
C THR A 159 -17.23 8.74 0.05
N LEU A 160 -16.31 7.98 -0.53
CA LEU A 160 -16.21 7.81 -1.98
C LEU A 160 -17.49 7.20 -2.57
N LEU A 161 -18.06 6.19 -1.90
CA LEU A 161 -19.34 5.62 -2.31
C LEU A 161 -20.47 6.65 -2.26
N ALA A 162 -20.57 7.43 -1.19
CA ALA A 162 -21.58 8.47 -1.07
C ALA A 162 -21.47 9.49 -2.21
N VAL A 163 -20.25 9.91 -2.55
CA VAL A 163 -20.00 10.82 -3.68
C VAL A 163 -20.38 10.20 -5.02
N LEU A 164 -20.06 8.92 -5.23
CA LEU A 164 -20.38 8.20 -6.48
C LEU A 164 -21.90 8.00 -6.67
N TYR A 165 -22.65 7.80 -5.58
CA TYR A 165 -24.09 7.60 -5.66
C TYR A 165 -24.90 8.91 -5.64
N TRP A 166 -24.29 10.05 -5.25
CA TRP A 166 -24.98 11.35 -5.19
C TRP A 166 -25.65 11.77 -6.50
N PRO A 167 -24.99 11.69 -7.68
CA PRO A 167 -25.59 12.13 -8.94
C PRO A 167 -26.63 11.16 -9.55
N GLN A 168 -26.88 10.01 -8.90
CA GLN A 168 -27.82 9.00 -9.41
C GLN A 168 -29.25 9.16 -8.85
N ARG A 169 -29.47 10.19 -8.03
CA ARG A 169 -30.78 10.61 -7.51
C ARG A 169 -31.32 11.75 -8.34
#